data_20bbf3596070ee92c6fb8db507629a3b
#
_entry.id   20bbf3596070ee92c6fb8db507629a3b
#
_cell.length_a   1.000
_cell.length_b   1.000
_cell.length_c   1.000
_cell.angle_alpha   90.00
_cell.angle_beta   90.00
_cell.angle_gamma   90.00
#
_symmetry.space_group_name_H-M   'P 1'
#
loop_
_entity.id
_entity.type
_entity.pdbx_description
1 polymer ?
#
loop_
_entity_poly.entity_id
_entity_poly.type
_entity_poly.pdbx_seq_one_letter_code
_entity_poly.pdbx_strand_id
1 'polypeptide(L)'
;GRFAEPSDRLLRADIIEKLQGESLLPAITFIFSRIGCDAAVKQCLHAGLRLTSPEEREEIKRTALKYTQNIAEEDLEVLNFKEWLTALERGIAAHHAGLLPSFKGAVEDLFQRGLVKAVFATETLALGINMPARTVVLEKLIKFNGEAHVPITPGEYTQLTGRAGRRGIDIEGNAVILWNKDVDSASAAGLASTRTYPLKSSFKPTYNMTINLISQFGADRARTSLESSFAQFQADKAVVGLARQIKKNKDAIAELELEIDCHLGDFVEYAQIRFEIKELERGIGTTKRKAREFEEEKILDARKALRNHPCHGCNDRETHARIAERADRLRRENAGLNTRVANRTHVIARRFDLIKIMLEKFGYLTNDAITPGGKLLSKIYGETDLLIAEMIRRESFGQLTPSELVSIVSVFVHESRKESPPKLPRGQVEEVLSDLIKTWE
;
A
#
# COMPACT_ATOMS: atom_id res chain seq x y z
N GLY A 1 5.70 -24.91 -35.92
CA GLY A 1 6.43 -23.65 -35.83
C GLY A 1 5.43 -22.52 -36.04
N ARG A 2 4.97 -21.88 -34.96
CA ARG A 2 4.28 -20.59 -35.05
C ARG A 2 5.37 -19.52 -35.11
N PHE A 3 5.46 -18.85 -36.23
CA PHE A 3 6.21 -17.62 -36.34
C PHE A 3 5.58 -16.61 -35.36
N ALA A 4 6.35 -16.18 -34.37
CA ALA A 4 5.97 -15.04 -33.54
C ALA A 4 5.93 -13.82 -34.46
N GLU A 5 4.79 -13.12 -34.51
CA GLU A 5 4.71 -11.82 -35.15
C GLU A 5 5.75 -10.88 -34.54
N PRO A 6 6.40 -10.01 -35.35
CA PRO A 6 7.33 -9.03 -34.82
C PRO A 6 6.58 -8.24 -33.73
N SER A 7 7.15 -8.16 -32.55
CA SER A 7 6.52 -7.40 -31.44
C SER A 7 6.37 -5.95 -31.91
N ASP A 8 5.14 -5.43 -31.92
CA ASP A 8 4.80 -4.00 -32.11
C ASP A 8 5.37 -3.08 -31.01
N ARG A 9 6.47 -3.50 -30.37
CA ARG A 9 7.17 -2.70 -29.36
C ARG A 9 8.08 -1.72 -30.05
N LEU A 10 7.73 -0.45 -30.01
CA LEU A 10 8.65 0.65 -30.31
C LEU A 10 9.93 0.46 -29.48
N LEU A 11 11.09 0.46 -30.15
CA LEU A 11 12.37 0.44 -29.47
C LEU A 11 12.56 1.77 -28.72
N ARG A 12 13.14 1.71 -27.53
CA ARG A 12 13.34 2.91 -26.72
C ARG A 12 14.25 3.94 -27.41
N ALA A 13 15.18 3.47 -28.18
CA ALA A 13 16.03 4.34 -29.03
C ALA A 13 15.19 5.13 -30.05
N ASP A 14 14.26 4.48 -30.76
CA ASP A 14 13.39 5.13 -31.75
C ASP A 14 12.54 6.22 -31.12
N ILE A 15 12.06 5.97 -29.87
CA ILE A 15 11.28 6.98 -29.11
C ILE A 15 12.14 8.22 -28.84
N ILE A 16 13.37 8.04 -28.38
CA ILE A 16 14.27 9.16 -28.09
C ILE A 16 14.67 9.89 -29.38
N GLU A 17 14.94 9.18 -30.49
CA GLU A 17 15.20 9.79 -31.79
C GLU A 17 14.02 10.62 -32.30
N LYS A 18 12.81 10.10 -32.16
CA LYS A 18 11.59 10.84 -32.50
C LYS A 18 11.44 12.11 -31.65
N LEU A 19 11.65 12.01 -30.33
CA LEU A 19 11.62 13.18 -29.45
C LEU A 19 12.70 14.20 -29.83
N GLN A 20 13.87 13.76 -30.23
CA GLN A 20 14.92 14.63 -30.72
C GLN A 20 14.51 15.33 -32.02
N GLY A 21 13.96 14.60 -32.99
CA GLY A 21 13.51 15.15 -34.29
C GLY A 21 12.39 16.19 -34.12
N GLU A 22 11.54 16.03 -33.13
CA GLU A 22 10.48 17.00 -32.80
C GLU A 22 10.93 18.09 -31.81
N SER A 23 12.22 18.18 -31.47
CA SER A 23 12.78 19.14 -30.51
C SER A 23 12.16 19.03 -29.12
N LEU A 24 11.77 17.84 -28.68
CA LEU A 24 11.10 17.56 -27.38
C LEU A 24 12.08 17.09 -26.29
N LEU A 25 13.38 17.12 -26.52
CA LEU A 25 14.38 16.87 -25.47
C LEU A 25 14.70 18.15 -24.68
N PRO A 26 15.16 18.05 -23.41
CA PRO A 26 15.45 16.83 -22.66
C PRO A 26 14.18 16.10 -22.19
N ALA A 27 14.29 14.78 -22.11
CA ALA A 27 13.17 13.92 -21.73
C ALA A 27 13.50 13.01 -20.54
N ILE A 28 12.50 12.75 -19.69
CA ILE A 28 12.54 11.72 -18.67
C ILE A 28 11.54 10.63 -19.05
N THR A 29 12.02 9.40 -19.24
CA THR A 29 11.18 8.23 -19.47
C THR A 29 11.05 7.43 -18.17
N PHE A 30 9.84 7.37 -17.60
CA PHE A 30 9.57 6.60 -16.40
C PHE A 30 9.34 5.13 -16.73
N ILE A 31 10.21 4.28 -16.15
CA ILE A 31 10.16 2.82 -16.21
C ILE A 31 10.10 2.31 -14.78
N PHE A 32 9.01 1.63 -14.38
CA PHE A 32 8.83 1.16 -13.00
C PHE A 32 9.66 -0.09 -12.67
N SER A 33 10.93 -0.11 -13.12
CA SER A 33 11.90 -1.18 -12.92
C SER A 33 13.32 -0.65 -13.03
N ARG A 34 14.15 -0.90 -11.99
CA ARG A 34 15.59 -0.54 -12.02
C ARG A 34 16.30 -1.23 -13.18
N ILE A 35 16.14 -2.55 -13.29
CA ILE A 35 16.71 -3.35 -14.41
C ILE A 35 16.18 -2.83 -15.76
N GLY A 36 14.92 -2.39 -15.81
CA GLY A 36 14.32 -1.79 -17.00
C GLY A 36 14.98 -0.48 -17.40
N CYS A 37 15.39 0.36 -16.45
CA CYS A 37 16.12 1.60 -16.70
C CYS A 37 17.52 1.31 -17.29
N ASP A 38 18.27 0.38 -16.68
CA ASP A 38 19.58 -0.03 -17.16
C ASP A 38 19.50 -0.67 -18.56
N ALA A 39 18.52 -1.54 -18.77
CA ALA A 39 18.28 -2.15 -20.08
C ALA A 39 17.92 -1.12 -21.15
N ALA A 40 17.22 -0.02 -20.80
CA ALA A 40 16.89 1.05 -21.73
C ALA A 40 18.14 1.80 -22.17
N VAL A 41 19.04 2.12 -21.23
CA VAL A 41 20.34 2.73 -21.55
C VAL A 41 21.12 1.82 -22.49
N LYS A 42 21.24 0.52 -22.20
CA LYS A 42 21.93 -0.45 -23.05
C LYS A 42 21.35 -0.53 -24.48
N GLN A 43 20.01 -0.54 -24.57
CA GLN A 43 19.34 -0.52 -25.90
C GLN A 43 19.73 0.72 -26.71
N CYS A 44 19.74 1.90 -26.10
CA CYS A 44 20.13 3.14 -26.75
C CYS A 44 21.63 3.12 -27.16
N LEU A 45 22.49 2.56 -26.31
CA LEU A 45 23.93 2.40 -26.65
C LEU A 45 24.14 1.46 -27.83
N HIS A 46 23.44 0.32 -27.85
CA HIS A 46 23.54 -0.65 -28.97
C HIS A 46 22.96 -0.10 -30.29
N ALA A 47 21.92 0.71 -30.23
CA ALA A 47 21.36 1.41 -31.37
C ALA A 47 22.29 2.53 -31.90
N GLY A 48 23.40 2.83 -31.21
CA GLY A 48 24.32 3.85 -31.61
C GLY A 48 23.87 5.29 -31.33
N LEU A 49 22.78 5.47 -30.55
CA LEU A 49 22.17 6.76 -30.24
C LEU A 49 23.22 7.73 -29.64
N ARG A 50 23.20 8.96 -30.10
CA ARG A 50 24.16 9.99 -29.70
C ARG A 50 23.48 11.36 -29.72
N LEU A 51 23.36 11.99 -28.55
CA LEU A 51 22.61 13.24 -28.33
C LEU A 51 23.54 14.44 -28.04
N THR A 52 24.86 14.20 -27.99
CA THR A 52 25.85 15.17 -27.52
C THR A 52 26.85 15.55 -28.62
N SER A 53 27.35 16.79 -28.56
CA SER A 53 28.50 17.25 -29.35
C SER A 53 29.85 16.74 -28.79
N PRO A 54 30.98 16.85 -29.54
CA PRO A 54 32.28 16.54 -29.00
C PRO A 54 32.66 17.36 -27.76
N GLU A 55 32.33 18.65 -27.75
CA GLU A 55 32.62 19.57 -26.66
C GLU A 55 31.79 19.21 -25.41
N GLU A 56 30.50 18.92 -25.57
CA GLU A 56 29.64 18.46 -24.50
C GLU A 56 30.17 17.17 -23.84
N ARG A 57 30.71 16.24 -24.63
CA ARG A 57 31.28 14.98 -24.11
C ARG A 57 32.48 15.20 -23.19
N GLU A 58 33.40 16.08 -23.55
CA GLU A 58 34.57 16.39 -22.71
C GLU A 58 34.12 17.01 -21.36
N GLU A 59 33.10 17.86 -21.37
CA GLU A 59 32.56 18.44 -20.17
C GLU A 59 31.85 17.42 -19.31
N ILE A 60 31.08 16.53 -19.91
CA ILE A 60 30.41 15.40 -19.22
C ILE A 60 31.45 14.51 -18.52
N LYS A 61 32.49 14.12 -19.28
CA LYS A 61 33.56 13.28 -18.74
C LYS A 61 34.26 13.92 -17.56
N ARG A 62 34.61 15.18 -17.64
CA ARG A 62 35.21 15.94 -16.52
C ARG A 62 34.31 15.98 -15.30
N THR A 63 33.02 16.24 -15.50
CA THR A 63 32.04 16.27 -14.44
C THR A 63 31.88 14.90 -13.79
N ALA A 64 31.72 13.83 -14.57
CA ALA A 64 31.60 12.47 -14.09
C ALA A 64 32.81 12.04 -13.25
N LEU A 65 34.02 12.32 -13.71
CA LEU A 65 35.27 12.05 -12.96
C LEU A 65 35.34 12.81 -11.63
N LYS A 66 34.88 14.08 -11.61
CA LYS A 66 34.83 14.86 -10.38
C LYS A 66 33.87 14.22 -9.31
N TYR A 67 32.72 13.72 -9.72
CA TYR A 67 31.79 13.07 -8.82
C TYR A 67 32.26 11.71 -8.31
N THR A 68 33.15 11.05 -9.04
CA THR A 68 33.61 9.69 -8.72
C THR A 68 35.05 9.64 -8.17
N GLN A 69 35.71 10.80 -7.98
CA GLN A 69 37.13 10.90 -7.57
C GLN A 69 37.46 10.20 -6.26
N ASN A 70 36.47 10.01 -5.38
CA ASN A 70 36.65 9.39 -4.06
C ASN A 70 36.29 7.89 -4.05
N ILE A 71 35.97 7.29 -5.20
CA ILE A 71 35.66 5.88 -5.35
C ILE A 71 36.93 5.14 -5.77
N ALA A 72 37.26 4.05 -5.08
CA ALA A 72 38.41 3.24 -5.45
C ALA A 72 38.29 2.67 -6.88
N GLU A 73 39.38 2.50 -7.57
CA GLU A 73 39.37 2.03 -8.98
C GLU A 73 38.79 0.62 -9.11
N GLU A 74 39.06 -0.26 -8.12
CA GLU A 74 38.50 -1.61 -8.02
C GLU A 74 36.96 -1.59 -7.92
N ASP A 75 36.39 -0.65 -7.12
CA ASP A 75 34.97 -0.48 -6.97
C ASP A 75 34.31 0.07 -8.26
N LEU A 76 35.00 0.97 -8.97
CA LEU A 76 34.53 1.51 -10.24
C LEU A 76 34.35 0.42 -11.31
N GLU A 77 35.22 -0.60 -11.32
CA GLU A 77 35.10 -1.73 -12.25
C GLU A 77 33.84 -2.58 -11.93
N VAL A 78 33.60 -2.90 -10.64
CA VAL A 78 32.41 -3.64 -10.18
C VAL A 78 31.12 -2.86 -10.49
N LEU A 79 31.16 -1.53 -10.43
CA LEU A 79 30.04 -0.63 -10.71
C LEU A 79 29.79 -0.39 -12.20
N ASN A 80 30.52 -1.05 -13.10
CA ASN A 80 30.44 -0.85 -14.56
C ASN A 80 30.63 0.61 -14.99
N PHE A 81 31.56 1.33 -14.35
CA PHE A 81 31.79 2.76 -14.57
C PHE A 81 32.02 3.09 -16.03
N LYS A 82 32.76 2.26 -16.79
CA LYS A 82 33.05 2.49 -18.22
C LYS A 82 31.79 2.55 -19.08
N GLU A 83 30.83 1.64 -18.85
CA GLU A 83 29.54 1.62 -19.55
C GLU A 83 28.71 2.82 -19.17
N TRP A 84 28.64 3.14 -17.86
CA TRP A 84 27.92 4.30 -17.33
C TRP A 84 28.48 5.62 -17.91
N LEU A 85 29.79 5.79 -17.92
CA LEU A 85 30.43 6.98 -18.48
C LEU A 85 30.17 7.10 -20.01
N THR A 86 30.26 5.99 -20.74
CA THR A 86 29.93 5.95 -22.16
C THR A 86 28.52 6.40 -22.46
N ALA A 87 27.56 6.01 -21.62
CA ALA A 87 26.16 6.44 -21.73
C ALA A 87 26.02 7.95 -21.49
N LEU A 88 26.64 8.45 -20.42
CA LEU A 88 26.65 9.89 -20.11
C LEU A 88 27.25 10.71 -21.24
N GLU A 89 28.39 10.31 -21.79
CA GLU A 89 29.07 10.96 -22.93
C GLU A 89 28.18 11.02 -24.18
N ARG A 90 27.19 10.11 -24.28
CA ARG A 90 26.18 10.14 -25.36
C ARG A 90 24.91 10.90 -24.97
N GLY A 91 24.87 11.53 -23.81
CA GLY A 91 23.72 12.28 -23.31
C GLY A 91 22.57 11.44 -22.78
N ILE A 92 22.85 10.19 -22.38
CA ILE A 92 21.87 9.20 -21.95
C ILE A 92 22.23 8.72 -20.54
N ALA A 93 21.23 8.58 -19.64
CA ALA A 93 21.48 8.09 -18.29
C ALA A 93 20.31 7.25 -17.74
N ALA A 94 20.60 6.37 -16.79
CA ALA A 94 19.61 5.81 -15.87
C ALA A 94 19.61 6.61 -14.58
N HIS A 95 18.44 6.70 -13.89
CA HIS A 95 18.31 7.28 -12.56
C HIS A 95 17.35 6.47 -11.72
N HIS A 96 17.85 5.74 -10.73
CA HIS A 96 17.06 4.91 -9.83
C HIS A 96 17.77 4.69 -8.48
N ALA A 97 17.03 4.18 -7.50
CA ALA A 97 17.52 4.00 -6.12
C ALA A 97 18.69 2.99 -5.98
N GLY A 98 18.96 2.17 -7.01
CA GLY A 98 20.09 1.24 -7.03
C GLY A 98 21.44 1.86 -7.42
N LEU A 99 21.45 3.12 -7.85
CA LEU A 99 22.70 3.83 -8.17
C LEU A 99 23.31 4.47 -6.92
N LEU A 100 24.63 4.56 -6.88
CA LEU A 100 25.34 5.30 -5.84
C LEU A 100 24.94 6.78 -5.84
N PRO A 101 24.95 7.45 -4.66
CA PRO A 101 24.66 8.88 -4.56
C PRO A 101 25.52 9.74 -5.47
N SER A 102 26.82 9.43 -5.62
CA SER A 102 27.74 10.12 -6.51
C SER A 102 27.33 10.00 -7.98
N PHE A 103 26.91 8.81 -8.43
CA PHE A 103 26.43 8.61 -9.80
C PHE A 103 25.12 9.35 -10.05
N LYS A 104 24.17 9.31 -9.09
CA LYS A 104 22.92 10.08 -9.18
C LYS A 104 23.18 11.57 -9.26
N GLY A 105 24.04 12.10 -8.37
CA GLY A 105 24.39 13.51 -8.34
C GLY A 105 25.02 14.00 -9.66
N ALA A 106 25.89 13.19 -10.27
CA ALA A 106 26.45 13.50 -11.59
C ALA A 106 25.37 13.57 -12.69
N VAL A 107 24.43 12.60 -12.70
CA VAL A 107 23.32 12.60 -13.66
C VAL A 107 22.42 13.82 -13.48
N GLU A 108 22.10 14.16 -12.23
CA GLU A 108 21.27 15.32 -11.88
C GLU A 108 21.89 16.65 -12.30
N ASP A 109 23.18 16.86 -12.01
CA ASP A 109 23.94 18.05 -12.42
C ASP A 109 23.97 18.17 -13.96
N LEU A 110 24.40 17.10 -14.64
CA LEU A 110 24.52 17.08 -16.10
C LEU A 110 23.15 17.28 -16.80
N PHE A 111 22.08 16.73 -16.24
CA PHE A 111 20.73 16.93 -16.77
C PHE A 111 20.24 18.36 -16.60
N GLN A 112 20.44 18.96 -15.43
CA GLN A 112 20.07 20.37 -15.17
C GLN A 112 20.81 21.32 -16.12
N ARG A 113 22.04 21.00 -16.49
CA ARG A 113 22.84 21.76 -17.43
C ARG A 113 22.52 21.45 -18.91
N GLY A 114 21.60 20.53 -19.18
CA GLY A 114 21.16 20.14 -20.52
C GLY A 114 22.18 19.28 -21.30
N LEU A 115 23.22 18.77 -20.63
CA LEU A 115 24.23 17.90 -21.20
C LEU A 115 23.75 16.45 -21.33
N VAL A 116 23.08 15.92 -20.31
CA VAL A 116 22.30 14.68 -20.41
C VAL A 116 20.90 15.05 -20.91
N LYS A 117 20.45 14.43 -21.99
CA LYS A 117 19.24 14.82 -22.72
C LYS A 117 18.15 13.76 -22.66
N ALA A 118 18.49 12.50 -22.31
CA ALA A 118 17.55 11.42 -22.11
C ALA A 118 17.85 10.68 -20.82
N VAL A 119 16.87 10.63 -19.89
CA VAL A 119 16.98 9.91 -18.61
C VAL A 119 15.89 8.86 -18.51
N PHE A 120 16.28 7.62 -18.22
CA PHE A 120 15.39 6.52 -17.87
C PHE A 120 15.33 6.38 -16.36
N ALA A 121 14.16 6.59 -15.77
CA ALA A 121 14.04 6.70 -14.34
C ALA A 121 12.92 5.86 -13.74
N THR A 122 13.08 5.49 -12.45
CA THR A 122 11.98 4.97 -11.63
C THR A 122 11.18 6.11 -10.99
N GLU A 123 10.02 5.81 -10.40
CA GLU A 123 9.16 6.82 -9.77
C GLU A 123 9.86 7.64 -8.68
N THR A 124 10.95 7.13 -8.09
CA THR A 124 11.72 7.84 -7.06
C THR A 124 12.29 9.18 -7.52
N LEU A 125 12.54 9.35 -8.83
CA LEU A 125 12.96 10.63 -9.40
C LEU A 125 11.88 11.72 -9.29
N ALA A 126 10.61 11.34 -9.28
CA ALA A 126 9.51 12.29 -9.14
C ALA A 126 9.41 12.89 -7.72
N LEU A 127 10.09 12.31 -6.73
CA LEU A 127 10.03 12.70 -5.33
C LEU A 127 11.33 13.39 -4.88
N GLY A 128 11.23 14.60 -4.34
CA GLY A 128 12.31 15.26 -3.62
C GLY A 128 13.45 15.86 -4.46
N ILE A 129 13.46 15.68 -5.78
CA ILE A 129 14.53 16.20 -6.66
C ILE A 129 13.93 17.21 -7.63
N ASN A 130 14.58 18.37 -7.76
CA ASN A 130 14.20 19.37 -8.77
C ASN A 130 14.88 19.09 -10.10
N MET A 131 14.30 18.19 -10.87
CA MET A 131 14.82 17.77 -12.16
C MET A 131 13.68 17.81 -13.21
N PRO A 132 13.30 19.01 -13.69
CA PRO A 132 12.27 19.15 -14.71
C PRO A 132 12.83 18.86 -16.11
N ALA A 133 12.00 18.26 -16.95
CA ALA A 133 12.28 17.96 -18.35
C ALA A 133 11.31 18.70 -19.27
N ARG A 134 11.63 18.91 -20.53
CA ARG A 134 10.67 19.39 -21.52
C ARG A 134 9.55 18.36 -21.72
N THR A 135 9.94 17.08 -21.77
CA THR A 135 9.01 15.97 -21.99
C THR A 135 9.15 14.90 -20.93
N VAL A 136 8.02 14.38 -20.46
CA VAL A 136 7.93 13.16 -19.67
C VAL A 136 7.27 12.07 -20.50
N VAL A 137 7.88 10.89 -20.51
CA VAL A 137 7.34 9.70 -21.16
C VAL A 137 6.97 8.66 -20.11
N LEU A 138 5.75 8.16 -20.15
CA LEU A 138 5.29 7.03 -19.33
C LEU A 138 5.26 5.77 -20.22
N GLU A 139 6.12 4.80 -19.94
CA GLU A 139 6.16 3.55 -20.70
C GLU A 139 4.97 2.65 -20.40
N LYS A 140 4.50 2.69 -19.15
CA LYS A 140 3.34 1.92 -18.65
C LYS A 140 2.54 2.72 -17.64
N LEU A 141 1.26 2.38 -17.51
CA LEU A 141 0.36 2.92 -16.48
C LEU A 141 0.12 1.94 -15.32
N ILE A 142 0.90 0.87 -15.26
CA ILE A 142 0.82 -0.19 -14.25
C ILE A 142 2.20 -0.34 -13.61
N LYS A 143 2.24 -0.42 -12.29
CA LYS A 143 3.46 -0.64 -11.50
C LYS A 143 3.30 -1.80 -10.51
N PHE A 144 4.42 -2.35 -10.05
CA PHE A 144 4.44 -3.32 -8.96
C PHE A 144 4.53 -2.57 -7.61
N ASN A 145 3.60 -2.86 -6.69
CA ASN A 145 3.53 -2.18 -5.38
C ASN A 145 4.19 -2.98 -4.23
N GLY A 146 4.92 -4.05 -4.53
CA GLY A 146 5.48 -4.99 -3.56
C GLY A 146 4.71 -6.32 -3.51
N GLU A 147 3.41 -6.31 -3.78
CA GLU A 147 2.54 -7.49 -3.72
C GLU A 147 1.97 -7.86 -5.10
N ALA A 148 1.50 -6.86 -5.84
CA ALA A 148 0.81 -7.06 -7.12
C ALA A 148 1.09 -5.95 -8.13
N HIS A 149 0.78 -6.20 -9.39
CA HIS A 149 0.75 -5.18 -10.43
C HIS A 149 -0.55 -4.37 -10.31
N VAL A 150 -0.43 -3.08 -10.03
CA VAL A 150 -1.56 -2.16 -9.82
C VAL A 150 -1.47 -0.96 -10.76
N PRO A 151 -2.62 -0.41 -11.24
CA PRO A 151 -2.62 0.84 -11.97
C PRO A 151 -2.04 1.99 -11.14
N ILE A 152 -1.34 2.93 -11.78
CA ILE A 152 -0.91 4.17 -11.12
C ILE A 152 -2.12 5.00 -10.74
N THR A 153 -2.04 5.66 -9.59
CA THR A 153 -3.09 6.57 -9.12
C THR A 153 -3.02 7.93 -9.82
N PRO A 154 -4.11 8.72 -9.86
CA PRO A 154 -4.07 10.10 -10.38
C PRO A 154 -3.03 10.98 -9.70
N GLY A 155 -2.76 10.76 -8.40
CA GLY A 155 -1.71 11.46 -7.68
C GLY A 155 -0.31 11.15 -8.19
N GLU A 156 -0.01 9.88 -8.39
CA GLU A 156 1.26 9.43 -8.98
C GLU A 156 1.41 9.92 -10.42
N TYR A 157 0.35 9.80 -11.23
CA TYR A 157 0.36 10.35 -12.58
C TYR A 157 0.71 11.85 -12.58
N THR A 158 0.08 12.63 -11.71
CA THR A 158 0.34 14.07 -11.58
C THR A 158 1.77 14.35 -11.12
N GLN A 159 2.31 13.56 -10.18
CA GLN A 159 3.70 13.70 -9.73
C GLN A 159 4.71 13.43 -10.86
N LEU A 160 4.48 12.37 -11.63
CA LEU A 160 5.34 11.99 -12.75
C LEU A 160 5.27 13.04 -13.87
N THR A 161 4.07 13.37 -14.34
CA THR A 161 3.85 14.32 -15.42
C THR A 161 4.11 15.77 -15.02
N GLY A 162 4.02 16.10 -13.73
CA GLY A 162 4.40 17.40 -13.19
C GLY A 162 5.89 17.74 -13.30
N ARG A 163 6.72 16.82 -13.81
CA ARG A 163 8.10 17.07 -14.22
C ARG A 163 8.23 17.60 -15.64
N ALA A 164 7.14 17.58 -16.41
CA ALA A 164 7.10 18.12 -17.77
C ALA A 164 6.98 19.64 -17.75
N GLY A 165 7.82 20.31 -18.53
CA GLY A 165 7.89 21.77 -18.63
C GLY A 165 8.88 22.39 -17.64
N ARG A 166 9.93 23.03 -18.16
CA ARG A 166 10.94 23.76 -17.38
C ARG A 166 10.48 25.22 -17.23
N ARG A 167 10.14 25.61 -15.99
CA ARG A 167 9.66 26.96 -15.70
C ARG A 167 10.66 28.05 -16.19
N GLY A 168 10.16 29.00 -16.96
CA GLY A 168 10.98 30.10 -17.49
C GLY A 168 11.85 29.73 -18.72
N ILE A 169 11.80 28.46 -19.18
CA ILE A 169 12.55 27.97 -20.35
C ILE A 169 11.59 27.46 -21.43
N ASP A 170 10.67 26.58 -21.07
CA ASP A 170 9.72 25.96 -22.00
C ASP A 170 8.38 26.71 -21.95
N ILE A 171 7.75 26.91 -23.12
CA ILE A 171 6.41 27.50 -23.23
C ILE A 171 5.38 26.50 -22.71
N GLU A 172 5.58 25.21 -23.00
CA GLU A 172 4.72 24.10 -22.59
C GLU A 172 5.53 22.85 -22.23
N GLY A 173 4.97 22.01 -21.38
CA GLY A 173 5.50 20.72 -21.04
C GLY A 173 4.70 19.58 -21.70
N ASN A 174 5.38 18.54 -22.14
CA ASN A 174 4.76 17.43 -22.85
C ASN A 174 4.74 16.17 -21.98
N ALA A 175 3.56 15.56 -21.83
CA ALA A 175 3.39 14.25 -21.21
C ALA A 175 2.97 13.23 -22.26
N VAL A 176 3.83 12.26 -22.53
CA VAL A 176 3.65 11.23 -23.55
C VAL A 176 3.38 9.89 -22.88
N ILE A 177 2.30 9.22 -23.24
CA ILE A 177 2.03 7.84 -22.81
C ILE A 177 2.24 6.93 -24.01
N LEU A 178 3.11 5.91 -23.87
CA LEU A 178 3.34 4.97 -24.96
C LEU A 178 2.13 4.05 -25.10
N TRP A 179 1.61 4.03 -26.33
CA TRP A 179 0.52 3.13 -26.67
C TRP A 179 0.97 1.68 -26.66
N ASN A 180 0.22 0.83 -26.01
CA ASN A 180 0.33 -0.62 -26.10
C ASN A 180 -1.06 -1.24 -25.90
N LYS A 181 -1.22 -2.55 -26.14
CA LYS A 181 -2.52 -3.26 -26.04
C LYS A 181 -3.12 -3.23 -24.63
N ASP A 182 -2.30 -2.97 -23.61
CA ASP A 182 -2.72 -2.93 -22.20
C ASP A 182 -3.10 -1.51 -21.74
N VAL A 183 -2.91 -0.48 -22.59
CA VAL A 183 -3.26 0.92 -22.29
C VAL A 183 -4.61 1.27 -22.88
N ASP A 184 -5.61 1.40 -22.01
CA ASP A 184 -6.90 1.95 -22.37
C ASP A 184 -6.86 3.48 -22.41
N SER A 185 -7.23 4.07 -23.56
CA SER A 185 -7.21 5.52 -23.75
C SER A 185 -8.16 6.27 -22.81
N ALA A 186 -9.29 5.66 -22.45
CA ALA A 186 -10.25 6.26 -21.50
C ALA A 186 -9.65 6.31 -20.09
N SER A 187 -8.96 5.26 -19.67
CA SER A 187 -8.22 5.24 -18.40
C SER A 187 -7.10 6.29 -18.36
N ALA A 188 -6.34 6.43 -19.44
CA ALA A 188 -5.30 7.45 -19.56
C ALA A 188 -5.89 8.87 -19.48
N ALA A 189 -6.99 9.13 -20.19
CA ALA A 189 -7.72 10.39 -20.12
C ALA A 189 -8.30 10.66 -18.72
N GLY A 190 -8.81 9.63 -18.04
CA GLY A 190 -9.28 9.70 -16.67
C GLY A 190 -8.18 10.12 -15.69
N LEU A 191 -6.97 9.55 -15.80
CA LEU A 191 -5.81 9.95 -15.01
C LEU A 191 -5.43 11.41 -15.27
N ALA A 192 -5.38 11.83 -16.53
CA ALA A 192 -4.98 13.18 -16.92
C ALA A 192 -6.00 14.25 -16.53
N SER A 193 -7.29 13.93 -16.50
CA SER A 193 -8.38 14.86 -16.15
C SER A 193 -8.63 14.99 -14.64
N THR A 194 -8.17 14.05 -13.83
CA THR A 194 -8.40 14.06 -12.39
C THR A 194 -7.50 15.10 -11.72
N ARG A 195 -8.09 16.22 -11.30
CA ARG A 195 -7.40 17.36 -10.69
C ARG A 195 -7.28 17.27 -9.18
N THR A 196 -8.17 16.53 -8.54
CA THR A 196 -8.23 16.40 -7.08
C THR A 196 -8.26 14.93 -6.70
N TYR A 197 -7.41 14.53 -5.79
CA TYR A 197 -7.34 13.18 -5.26
C TYR A 197 -7.11 13.23 -3.75
N PRO A 198 -7.74 12.33 -2.98
CA PRO A 198 -7.60 12.34 -1.54
C PRO A 198 -6.20 11.88 -1.14
N LEU A 199 -5.55 12.65 -0.27
CA LEU A 199 -4.38 12.17 0.44
C LEU A 199 -4.82 11.04 1.38
N LYS A 200 -4.20 9.87 1.26
CA LYS A 200 -4.46 8.71 2.13
C LYS A 200 -3.23 8.43 2.97
N SER A 201 -3.42 8.32 4.28
CA SER A 201 -2.36 7.90 5.18
C SER A 201 -2.15 6.40 5.08
N SER A 202 -0.91 5.96 4.89
CA SER A 202 -0.47 4.57 5.02
C SER A 202 0.05 4.25 6.42
N PHE A 203 -0.03 5.22 7.33
CA PHE A 203 0.49 5.10 8.68
C PHE A 203 -0.17 3.96 9.47
N LYS A 204 0.66 3.10 10.04
CA LYS A 204 0.29 2.01 10.95
C LYS A 204 1.34 1.93 12.06
N PRO A 205 0.95 1.88 13.35
CA PRO A 205 1.91 1.62 14.42
C PRO A 205 2.64 0.28 14.20
N THR A 206 3.96 0.26 14.43
CA THR A 206 4.83 -0.93 14.45
C THR A 206 5.31 -1.22 15.86
N TYR A 207 5.96 -2.35 16.09
CA TYR A 207 6.49 -2.71 17.41
C TYR A 207 7.61 -1.76 17.83
N ASN A 208 8.58 -1.50 16.94
CA ASN A 208 9.66 -0.54 17.18
C ASN A 208 9.12 0.86 17.48
N MET A 209 8.17 1.34 16.67
CA MET A 209 7.59 2.65 16.88
C MET A 209 6.85 2.75 18.22
N THR A 210 6.11 1.72 18.62
CA THR A 210 5.36 1.68 19.87
C THR A 210 6.33 1.78 21.07
N ILE A 211 7.42 1.00 21.06
CA ILE A 211 8.47 1.07 22.08
C ILE A 211 9.08 2.48 22.15
N ASN A 212 9.42 3.07 21.01
CA ASN A 212 10.03 4.39 20.96
C ASN A 212 9.08 5.50 21.44
N LEU A 213 7.79 5.43 21.07
CA LEU A 213 6.79 6.37 21.58
C LEU A 213 6.59 6.26 23.09
N ILE A 214 6.50 5.04 23.62
CA ILE A 214 6.38 4.82 25.07
C ILE A 214 7.64 5.33 25.79
N SER A 215 8.82 5.08 25.23
CA SER A 215 10.09 5.56 25.77
C SER A 215 10.17 7.08 25.92
N GLN A 216 9.67 7.79 24.90
CA GLN A 216 9.82 9.24 24.82
C GLN A 216 8.72 10.00 25.54
N PHE A 217 7.49 9.50 25.50
CA PHE A 217 6.32 10.25 25.92
C PHE A 217 5.49 9.56 27.02
N GLY A 218 5.74 8.28 27.30
CA GLY A 218 4.87 7.43 28.11
C GLY A 218 3.66 6.92 27.30
N ALA A 219 3.03 5.84 27.79
CA ALA A 219 1.95 5.15 27.06
C ALA A 219 0.73 6.04 26.80
N ASP A 220 0.25 6.79 27.82
CA ASP A 220 -0.95 7.62 27.70
C ASP A 220 -0.79 8.76 26.70
N ARG A 221 0.34 9.46 26.75
CA ARG A 221 0.64 10.54 25.79
C ARG A 221 0.83 10.01 24.37
N ALA A 222 1.53 8.88 24.23
CA ALA A 222 1.70 8.22 22.94
C ALA A 222 0.34 7.88 22.33
N ARG A 223 -0.56 7.27 23.11
CA ARG A 223 -1.91 6.93 22.69
C ARG A 223 -2.71 8.16 22.27
N THR A 224 -2.72 9.22 23.06
CA THR A 224 -3.41 10.47 22.73
C THR A 224 -2.87 11.12 21.46
N SER A 225 -1.55 11.10 21.25
CA SER A 225 -0.93 11.61 20.01
C SER A 225 -1.36 10.82 18.79
N LEU A 226 -1.49 9.50 18.92
CA LEU A 226 -1.94 8.63 17.84
C LEU A 226 -3.44 8.86 17.51
N GLU A 227 -4.28 9.14 18.50
CA GLU A 227 -5.68 9.52 18.30
C GLU A 227 -5.83 10.85 17.55
N SER A 228 -4.87 11.77 17.68
CA SER A 228 -4.82 13.04 16.94
C SER A 228 -4.18 12.91 15.55
N SER A 229 -3.74 11.71 15.16
CA SER A 229 -3.04 11.51 13.89
C SER A 229 -3.95 11.69 12.66
N PHE A 230 -3.34 12.07 11.53
CA PHE A 230 -4.07 12.18 10.26
C PHE A 230 -4.70 10.85 9.82
N ALA A 231 -4.07 9.71 10.13
CA ALA A 231 -4.63 8.38 9.87
C ALA A 231 -5.93 8.15 10.67
N GLN A 232 -5.95 8.55 11.95
CA GLN A 232 -7.16 8.46 12.78
C GLN A 232 -8.24 9.42 12.28
N PHE A 233 -7.88 10.67 11.96
CA PHE A 233 -8.82 11.63 11.35
C PHE A 233 -9.49 11.07 10.08
N GLN A 234 -8.73 10.41 9.21
CA GLN A 234 -9.28 9.78 8.01
C GLN A 234 -10.23 8.62 8.32
N ALA A 235 -9.89 7.81 9.32
CA ALA A 235 -10.76 6.72 9.79
C ALA A 235 -12.08 7.29 10.33
N ASP A 236 -12.02 8.35 11.15
CA ASP A 236 -13.19 9.00 11.74
C ASP A 236 -14.05 9.69 10.68
N LYS A 237 -13.44 10.36 9.69
CA LYS A 237 -14.17 10.97 8.57
C LYS A 237 -14.99 9.94 7.79
N ALA A 238 -14.48 8.74 7.61
CA ALA A 238 -15.21 7.65 6.96
C ALA A 238 -16.43 7.17 7.75
N VAL A 239 -16.48 7.43 9.06
CA VAL A 239 -17.58 7.03 9.97
C VAL A 239 -18.75 8.02 9.92
N VAL A 240 -18.51 9.30 9.60
CA VAL A 240 -19.56 10.35 9.58
C VAL A 240 -20.71 9.98 8.64
N GLY A 241 -20.41 9.43 7.46
CA GLY A 241 -21.42 8.97 6.51
C GLY A 241 -22.29 7.84 7.08
N LEU A 242 -21.67 6.89 7.77
CA LEU A 242 -22.36 5.78 8.41
C LEU A 242 -23.24 6.27 9.57
N ALA A 243 -22.75 7.21 10.37
CA ALA A 243 -23.52 7.80 11.48
C ALA A 243 -24.77 8.55 10.97
N ARG A 244 -24.66 9.28 9.85
CA ARG A 244 -25.82 9.90 9.19
C ARG A 244 -26.83 8.88 8.71
N GLN A 245 -26.38 7.77 8.12
CA GLN A 245 -27.27 6.70 7.67
C GLN A 245 -27.98 6.03 8.86
N ILE A 246 -27.26 5.76 9.96
CA ILE A 246 -27.84 5.22 11.20
C ILE A 246 -28.93 6.14 11.74
N LYS A 247 -28.68 7.47 11.76
CA LYS A 247 -29.67 8.44 12.20
C LYS A 247 -30.90 8.42 11.30
N LYS A 248 -30.71 8.51 9.97
CA LYS A 248 -31.81 8.42 9.00
C LYS A 248 -32.65 7.16 9.16
N ASN A 249 -31.98 6.01 9.34
CA ASN A 249 -32.69 4.76 9.57
C ASN A 249 -33.44 4.75 10.91
N LYS A 250 -32.89 5.37 11.97
CA LYS A 250 -33.61 5.52 13.26
C LYS A 250 -34.87 6.38 13.14
N ASP A 251 -34.76 7.50 12.42
CA ASP A 251 -35.89 8.38 12.20
C ASP A 251 -37.00 7.64 11.39
N ALA A 252 -36.61 6.93 10.33
CA ALA A 252 -37.55 6.11 9.55
C ALA A 252 -38.17 4.93 10.33
N ILE A 253 -37.43 4.33 11.26
CA ILE A 253 -37.97 3.28 12.15
C ILE A 253 -39.04 3.89 13.05
N ALA A 254 -38.78 5.07 13.64
CA ALA A 254 -39.75 5.76 14.51
C ALA A 254 -41.04 6.12 13.74
N GLU A 255 -40.93 6.59 12.50
CA GLU A 255 -42.08 6.86 11.63
C GLU A 255 -42.89 5.57 11.37
N LEU A 256 -42.23 4.47 10.99
CA LEU A 256 -42.88 3.18 10.75
C LEU A 256 -43.54 2.62 12.02
N GLU A 257 -42.97 2.82 13.19
CA GLU A 257 -43.56 2.38 14.46
C GLU A 257 -44.81 3.19 14.80
N LEU A 258 -44.85 4.48 14.46
CA LEU A 258 -46.06 5.30 14.62
C LEU A 258 -47.18 4.90 13.64
N GLU A 259 -46.83 4.38 12.45
CA GLU A 259 -47.80 3.86 11.49
C GLU A 259 -48.46 2.53 11.95
N ILE A 260 -47.82 1.83 12.89
CA ILE A 260 -48.34 0.56 13.41
C ILE A 260 -49.24 0.85 14.61
N ASP A 261 -50.41 1.40 14.39
CA ASP A 261 -51.41 1.60 15.42
C ASP A 261 -52.44 0.44 15.40
N CYS A 262 -52.30 -0.48 16.34
CA CYS A 262 -53.22 -1.62 16.46
C CYS A 262 -54.18 -1.41 17.62
N HIS A 263 -55.46 -1.32 17.31
CA HIS A 263 -56.53 -1.11 18.32
C HIS A 263 -56.65 -2.24 19.38
N LEU A 264 -55.97 -3.38 19.17
CA LEU A 264 -56.01 -4.53 20.08
C LEU A 264 -54.84 -4.60 21.07
N GLY A 265 -53.76 -3.82 20.82
CA GLY A 265 -52.58 -3.81 21.68
C GLY A 265 -51.29 -3.42 20.97
N ASP A 266 -50.15 -3.59 21.60
CA ASP A 266 -48.82 -3.27 21.05
C ASP A 266 -48.42 -4.27 19.94
N PHE A 267 -48.52 -3.83 18.68
CA PHE A 267 -48.15 -4.66 17.55
C PHE A 267 -46.62 -4.79 17.38
N VAL A 268 -45.84 -3.87 17.94
CA VAL A 268 -44.36 -3.96 17.88
C VAL A 268 -43.91 -5.16 18.70
N GLU A 269 -44.49 -5.37 19.88
CA GLU A 269 -44.24 -6.55 20.72
C GLU A 269 -44.64 -7.84 19.98
N TYR A 270 -45.82 -7.87 19.39
CA TYR A 270 -46.29 -9.01 18.57
C TYR A 270 -45.34 -9.34 17.42
N ALA A 271 -44.84 -8.32 16.72
CA ALA A 271 -43.88 -8.48 15.61
C ALA A 271 -42.52 -8.99 16.09
N GLN A 272 -42.04 -8.54 17.25
CA GLN A 272 -40.80 -9.05 17.85
C GLN A 272 -40.86 -10.55 18.12
N ILE A 273 -41.97 -11.05 18.66
CA ILE A 273 -42.17 -12.50 18.86
C ILE A 273 -42.14 -13.25 17.50
N ARG A 274 -42.76 -12.69 16.45
CA ARG A 274 -42.67 -13.28 15.08
C ARG A 274 -41.23 -13.35 14.56
N PHE A 275 -40.46 -12.33 14.80
CA PHE A 275 -39.06 -12.29 14.35
C PHE A 275 -38.19 -13.25 15.13
N GLU A 276 -38.38 -13.35 16.44
CA GLU A 276 -37.69 -14.31 17.31
C GLU A 276 -37.94 -15.76 16.84
N ILE A 277 -39.18 -16.13 16.55
CA ILE A 277 -39.54 -17.45 16.02
C ILE A 277 -38.78 -17.69 14.71
N LYS A 278 -38.77 -16.71 13.79
CA LYS A 278 -38.11 -16.82 12.45
C LYS A 278 -36.59 -16.95 12.59
N GLU A 279 -35.97 -16.33 13.56
CA GLU A 279 -34.54 -16.45 13.84
C GLU A 279 -34.16 -17.78 14.46
N LEU A 280 -34.93 -18.24 15.45
CA LEU A 280 -34.75 -19.55 16.08
C LEU A 280 -34.92 -20.69 15.06
N GLU A 281 -35.93 -20.62 14.17
CA GLU A 281 -36.16 -21.59 13.11
C GLU A 281 -34.99 -21.65 12.10
N ARG A 282 -34.33 -20.51 11.78
CA ARG A 282 -33.13 -20.46 10.94
C ARG A 282 -31.91 -21.06 11.64
N GLY A 283 -31.78 -20.88 12.95
CA GLY A 283 -30.65 -21.37 13.75
C GLY A 283 -30.61 -22.89 13.85
N ILE A 284 -31.77 -23.54 13.92
CA ILE A 284 -31.89 -25.01 14.11
C ILE A 284 -31.11 -25.82 13.06
N GLY A 285 -31.02 -25.31 11.81
CA GLY A 285 -30.33 -26.00 10.72
C GLY A 285 -28.83 -26.20 10.94
N THR A 286 -28.20 -25.45 11.83
CA THR A 286 -26.75 -25.42 12.07
C THR A 286 -26.33 -25.94 13.45
N THR A 287 -27.27 -26.26 14.34
CA THR A 287 -27.03 -26.50 15.76
C THR A 287 -26.84 -28.00 16.10
N LYS A 288 -25.95 -28.31 17.07
CA LYS A 288 -25.71 -29.67 17.57
C LYS A 288 -26.94 -30.22 18.32
N ARG A 289 -27.18 -31.55 18.23
CA ARG A 289 -28.38 -32.26 18.68
C ARG A 289 -28.92 -31.85 20.06
N LYS A 290 -28.09 -31.70 21.10
CA LYS A 290 -28.53 -31.33 22.46
C LYS A 290 -29.01 -29.88 22.59
N ALA A 291 -28.45 -28.95 21.79
CA ALA A 291 -28.88 -27.56 21.78
C ALA A 291 -30.17 -27.38 20.93
N ARG A 292 -30.42 -28.28 20.00
CA ARG A 292 -31.60 -28.30 19.14
C ARG A 292 -32.90 -28.53 19.92
N GLU A 293 -32.92 -29.46 20.87
CA GLU A 293 -34.09 -29.74 21.72
C GLU A 293 -34.49 -28.49 22.54
N PHE A 294 -33.50 -27.76 23.06
CA PHE A 294 -33.72 -26.51 23.79
C PHE A 294 -34.24 -25.35 22.91
N GLU A 295 -33.76 -25.28 21.68
CA GLU A 295 -34.24 -24.28 20.71
C GLU A 295 -35.68 -24.62 20.24
N GLU A 296 -35.99 -25.90 20.04
CA GLU A 296 -37.34 -26.36 19.69
C GLU A 296 -38.36 -26.05 20.82
N GLU A 297 -37.99 -26.19 22.10
CA GLU A 297 -38.80 -25.79 23.23
C GLU A 297 -39.08 -24.28 23.26
N LYS A 298 -38.04 -23.46 23.04
CA LYS A 298 -38.20 -22.01 22.94
C LYS A 298 -39.15 -21.60 21.81
N ILE A 299 -39.07 -22.25 20.65
CA ILE A 299 -39.97 -21.97 19.52
C ILE A 299 -41.42 -22.31 19.89
N LEU A 300 -41.66 -23.41 20.61
CA LEU A 300 -42.99 -23.78 21.07
C LEU A 300 -43.58 -22.74 22.02
N ASP A 301 -42.78 -22.24 22.96
CA ASP A 301 -43.20 -21.22 23.92
C ASP A 301 -43.43 -19.86 23.22
N ALA A 302 -42.55 -19.45 22.33
CA ALA A 302 -42.74 -18.24 21.54
C ALA A 302 -43.98 -18.32 20.62
N ARG A 303 -44.30 -19.50 20.06
CA ARG A 303 -45.53 -19.71 19.28
C ARG A 303 -46.80 -19.67 20.17
N LYS A 304 -46.73 -20.14 21.43
CA LYS A 304 -47.81 -19.97 22.39
C LYS A 304 -48.02 -18.51 22.75
N ALA A 305 -46.95 -17.79 23.06
CA ALA A 305 -46.99 -16.36 23.36
C ALA A 305 -47.60 -15.58 22.15
N LEU A 306 -47.18 -15.87 20.92
CA LEU A 306 -47.73 -15.25 19.73
C LEU A 306 -49.27 -15.45 19.58
N ARG A 307 -49.77 -16.67 19.83
CA ARG A 307 -51.19 -16.97 19.72
C ARG A 307 -52.02 -16.30 20.83
N ASN A 308 -51.46 -16.13 22.02
CA ASN A 308 -52.10 -15.50 23.15
C ASN A 308 -52.06 -13.97 23.13
N HIS A 309 -51.26 -13.40 22.24
CA HIS A 309 -51.14 -11.95 22.14
C HIS A 309 -52.38 -11.32 21.53
N PRO A 310 -52.91 -10.21 22.08
CA PRO A 310 -54.17 -9.58 21.62
C PRO A 310 -54.17 -9.30 20.11
N CYS A 311 -53.03 -8.80 19.56
CA CYS A 311 -52.91 -8.49 18.16
C CYS A 311 -52.96 -9.70 17.19
N HIS A 312 -53.00 -10.93 17.73
CA HIS A 312 -53.15 -12.14 16.90
C HIS A 312 -54.47 -12.20 16.16
N GLY A 313 -55.53 -11.63 16.77
CA GLY A 313 -56.86 -11.54 16.20
C GLY A 313 -57.12 -10.29 15.35
N CYS A 314 -56.16 -9.46 15.11
CA CYS A 314 -56.31 -8.25 14.33
C CYS A 314 -56.58 -8.53 12.84
N ASN A 315 -57.60 -7.91 12.27
CA ASN A 315 -57.94 -8.05 10.86
C ASN A 315 -56.87 -7.49 9.96
N ASP A 316 -56.17 -6.41 10.38
CA ASP A 316 -55.10 -5.74 9.65
C ASP A 316 -53.72 -6.30 9.98
N ARG A 317 -53.64 -7.44 10.63
CA ARG A 317 -52.43 -8.07 11.13
C ARG A 317 -51.32 -8.17 10.08
N GLU A 318 -51.65 -8.55 8.84
CA GLU A 318 -50.63 -8.71 7.78
C GLU A 318 -50.12 -7.37 7.22
N THR A 319 -50.97 -6.33 7.26
CA THR A 319 -50.55 -4.96 6.91
C THR A 319 -49.56 -4.42 7.95
N HIS A 320 -49.91 -4.51 9.24
CA HIS A 320 -49.03 -4.13 10.35
C HIS A 320 -47.75 -4.97 10.33
N ALA A 321 -47.81 -6.27 10.01
CA ALA A 321 -46.63 -7.11 9.91
C ALA A 321 -45.66 -6.68 8.80
N ARG A 322 -46.16 -6.23 7.66
CA ARG A 322 -45.30 -5.70 6.56
C ARG A 322 -44.56 -4.43 6.96
N ILE A 323 -45.24 -3.54 7.71
CA ILE A 323 -44.63 -2.32 8.23
C ILE A 323 -43.54 -2.68 9.24
N ALA A 324 -43.87 -3.59 10.20
CA ALA A 324 -42.91 -4.08 11.19
C ALA A 324 -41.70 -4.79 10.55
N GLU A 325 -41.87 -5.54 9.47
CA GLU A 325 -40.77 -6.17 8.74
C GLU A 325 -39.85 -5.12 8.07
N ARG A 326 -40.39 -4.00 7.60
CA ARG A 326 -39.59 -2.87 7.11
C ARG A 326 -38.77 -2.24 8.23
N ALA A 327 -39.37 -1.98 9.38
CA ALA A 327 -38.67 -1.46 10.55
C ALA A 327 -37.56 -2.40 11.04
N ASP A 328 -37.83 -3.70 11.10
CA ASP A 328 -36.87 -4.72 11.53
C ASP A 328 -35.67 -4.82 10.53
N ARG A 329 -35.91 -4.70 9.24
CA ARG A 329 -34.84 -4.65 8.24
C ARG A 329 -33.91 -3.48 8.47
N LEU A 330 -34.47 -2.29 8.77
CA LEU A 330 -33.66 -1.09 9.10
C LEU A 330 -32.91 -1.24 10.42
N ARG A 331 -33.50 -1.91 11.43
CA ARG A 331 -32.80 -2.21 12.70
C ARG A 331 -31.60 -3.14 12.45
N ARG A 332 -31.75 -4.19 11.66
CA ARG A 332 -30.65 -5.09 11.29
C ARG A 332 -29.56 -4.38 10.47
N GLU A 333 -29.97 -3.51 9.53
CA GLU A 333 -29.02 -2.66 8.82
C GLU A 333 -28.24 -1.77 9.78
N ASN A 334 -28.92 -1.11 10.73
CA ASN A 334 -28.26 -0.28 11.73
C ASN A 334 -27.33 -1.07 12.66
N ALA A 335 -27.67 -2.30 13.04
CA ALA A 335 -26.76 -3.15 13.80
C ALA A 335 -25.46 -3.42 13.02
N GLY A 336 -25.56 -3.74 11.72
CA GLY A 336 -24.41 -3.91 10.84
C GLY A 336 -23.61 -2.61 10.67
N LEU A 337 -24.28 -1.46 10.53
CA LEU A 337 -23.62 -0.16 10.44
C LEU A 337 -22.92 0.21 11.74
N ASN A 338 -23.52 -0.04 12.92
CA ASN A 338 -22.91 0.20 14.22
C ASN A 338 -21.63 -0.65 14.41
N THR A 339 -21.66 -1.92 14.02
CA THR A 339 -20.46 -2.77 14.04
C THR A 339 -19.35 -2.20 13.13
N ARG A 340 -19.71 -1.72 11.94
CA ARG A 340 -18.75 -1.05 11.02
C ARG A 340 -18.21 0.25 11.60
N VAL A 341 -19.02 1.03 12.30
CA VAL A 341 -18.59 2.24 13.02
C VAL A 341 -17.61 1.85 14.13
N ALA A 342 -17.96 0.92 14.99
CA ALA A 342 -17.13 0.45 16.10
C ALA A 342 -15.77 -0.10 15.62
N ASN A 343 -15.74 -0.78 14.47
CA ASN A 343 -14.53 -1.31 13.89
C ASN A 343 -13.63 -0.24 13.24
N ARG A 344 -14.17 0.95 12.95
CA ARG A 344 -13.43 2.06 12.30
C ARG A 344 -13.05 3.19 13.25
N THR A 345 -13.72 3.32 14.39
CA THR A 345 -13.34 4.29 15.41
C THR A 345 -12.13 3.81 16.22
N HIS A 346 -11.22 4.72 16.53
CA HIS A 346 -10.01 4.45 17.34
C HIS A 346 -9.11 3.32 16.82
N VAL A 347 -9.10 3.09 15.48
CA VAL A 347 -8.35 1.97 14.88
C VAL A 347 -6.86 2.06 15.18
N ILE A 348 -6.29 3.25 15.10
CA ILE A 348 -4.85 3.48 15.30
C ILE A 348 -4.49 3.29 16.79
N ALA A 349 -5.27 3.87 17.70
CA ALA A 349 -5.06 3.71 19.15
C ALA A 349 -5.26 2.25 19.58
N ARG A 350 -6.32 1.58 19.10
CA ARG A 350 -6.56 0.15 19.40
C ARG A 350 -5.40 -0.73 18.90
N ARG A 351 -4.85 -0.45 17.71
CA ARG A 351 -3.69 -1.18 17.22
C ARG A 351 -2.46 -0.96 18.09
N PHE A 352 -2.23 0.25 18.55
CA PHE A 352 -1.18 0.58 19.51
C PHE A 352 -1.38 -0.20 20.82
N ASP A 353 -2.60 -0.21 21.38
CA ASP A 353 -2.93 -0.95 22.60
C ASP A 353 -2.67 -2.46 22.45
N LEU A 354 -3.05 -3.05 21.31
CA LEU A 354 -2.78 -4.47 21.02
C LEU A 354 -1.29 -4.75 20.89
N ILE A 355 -0.53 -3.89 20.21
CA ILE A 355 0.93 -4.01 20.12
C ILE A 355 1.56 -3.90 21.51
N LYS A 356 1.11 -2.97 22.35
CA LYS A 356 1.58 -2.84 23.73
C LYS A 356 1.37 -4.12 24.53
N ILE A 357 0.16 -4.72 24.46
CA ILE A 357 -0.14 -6.00 25.11
C ILE A 357 0.78 -7.12 24.64
N MET A 358 1.04 -7.18 23.31
CA MET A 358 1.97 -8.16 22.75
C MET A 358 3.40 -7.94 23.26
N LEU A 359 3.87 -6.69 23.30
CA LEU A 359 5.20 -6.35 23.81
C LEU A 359 5.35 -6.67 25.30
N GLU A 360 4.31 -6.50 26.11
CA GLU A 360 4.28 -6.93 27.50
C GLU A 360 4.33 -8.46 27.62
N LYS A 361 3.54 -9.16 26.82
CA LYS A 361 3.51 -10.64 26.80
C LYS A 361 4.87 -11.26 26.43
N PHE A 362 5.59 -10.64 25.49
CA PHE A 362 6.93 -11.09 25.08
C PHE A 362 8.08 -10.52 25.93
N GLY A 363 7.76 -9.71 26.96
CA GLY A 363 8.76 -9.20 27.91
C GLY A 363 9.63 -8.04 27.35
N TYR A 364 9.14 -7.31 26.37
CA TYR A 364 9.75 -6.07 25.87
C TYR A 364 9.34 -4.86 26.69
N LEU A 365 8.18 -4.94 27.35
CA LEU A 365 7.65 -3.97 28.31
C LEU A 365 7.29 -4.67 29.62
N THR A 366 7.34 -3.93 30.73
CA THR A 366 6.83 -4.35 32.04
C THR A 366 6.18 -3.13 32.72
N ASN A 367 4.87 -3.11 32.86
CA ASN A 367 4.13 -1.94 33.41
C ASN A 367 4.56 -0.62 32.75
N ASP A 368 4.56 -0.57 31.44
CA ASP A 368 5.00 0.55 30.61
C ASP A 368 6.50 0.92 30.71
N ALA A 369 7.30 0.24 31.51
CA ALA A 369 8.72 0.39 31.56
C ALA A 369 9.42 -0.46 30.48
N ILE A 370 10.41 0.10 29.80
CA ILE A 370 11.15 -0.57 28.75
C ILE A 370 12.20 -1.50 29.34
N THR A 371 12.11 -2.78 29.01
CA THR A 371 13.09 -3.80 29.40
C THR A 371 14.38 -3.73 28.56
N PRO A 372 15.45 -4.48 28.90
CA PRO A 372 16.62 -4.61 28.03
C PRO A 372 16.26 -5.13 26.63
N GLY A 373 15.28 -6.06 26.50
CA GLY A 373 14.75 -6.50 25.22
C GLY A 373 14.06 -5.36 24.47
N GLY A 374 13.29 -4.52 25.16
CA GLY A 374 12.67 -3.33 24.58
C GLY A 374 13.71 -2.32 24.07
N LYS A 375 14.82 -2.13 24.78
CA LYS A 375 15.94 -1.30 24.31
C LYS A 375 16.60 -1.88 23.04
N LEU A 376 16.66 -3.20 22.91
CA LEU A 376 17.14 -3.86 21.69
C LEU A 376 16.18 -3.58 20.53
N LEU A 377 14.89 -3.88 20.71
CA LEU A 377 13.86 -3.67 19.69
C LEU A 377 13.78 -2.21 19.24
N SER A 378 13.96 -1.24 20.13
CA SER A 378 13.93 0.20 19.80
C SER A 378 14.99 0.63 18.78
N LYS A 379 16.03 -0.17 18.58
CA LYS A 379 17.13 0.09 17.63
C LYS A 379 16.97 -0.63 16.29
N ILE A 380 15.96 -1.48 16.14
CA ILE A 380 15.72 -2.27 14.92
C ILE A 380 14.65 -1.59 14.08
N TYR A 381 15.04 -1.06 12.93
CA TYR A 381 14.15 -0.36 12.00
C TYR A 381 13.93 -1.25 10.77
N GLY A 382 12.79 -1.92 10.71
CA GLY A 382 12.41 -2.79 9.60
C GLY A 382 10.99 -3.32 9.77
N GLU A 383 10.43 -3.92 8.75
CA GLU A 383 9.07 -4.48 8.81
C GLU A 383 8.98 -5.73 9.68
N THR A 384 10.10 -6.44 9.83
CA THR A 384 10.26 -7.66 10.65
C THR A 384 10.98 -7.38 11.97
N ASP A 385 10.84 -6.17 12.52
CA ASP A 385 11.54 -5.66 13.69
C ASP A 385 11.46 -6.62 14.92
N LEU A 386 10.24 -7.07 15.27
CA LEU A 386 10.02 -7.98 16.39
C LEU A 386 10.66 -9.36 16.16
N LEU A 387 10.56 -9.90 14.95
CA LEU A 387 11.15 -11.20 14.62
C LEU A 387 12.68 -11.17 14.75
N ILE A 388 13.31 -10.12 14.22
CA ILE A 388 14.76 -9.92 14.35
C ILE A 388 15.15 -9.82 15.84
N ALA A 389 14.38 -9.05 16.63
CA ALA A 389 14.64 -8.91 18.06
C ALA A 389 14.54 -10.25 18.82
N GLU A 390 13.55 -11.09 18.49
CA GLU A 390 13.40 -12.44 19.05
C GLU A 390 14.57 -13.35 18.68
N MET A 391 14.98 -13.36 17.43
CA MET A 391 16.12 -14.17 16.96
C MET A 391 17.42 -13.75 17.68
N ILE A 392 17.65 -12.45 17.91
CA ILE A 392 18.81 -11.96 18.67
C ILE A 392 18.71 -12.37 20.15
N ARG A 393 17.55 -12.25 20.78
CA ARG A 393 17.33 -12.65 22.19
C ARG A 393 17.52 -14.13 22.45
N ARG A 394 17.25 -14.97 21.46
CA ARG A 394 17.44 -16.43 21.50
C ARG A 394 18.85 -16.85 21.14
N GLU A 395 19.73 -15.89 20.84
CA GLU A 395 21.10 -16.12 20.39
C GLU A 395 21.19 -16.99 19.14
N SER A 396 20.13 -17.02 18.31
CA SER A 396 20.03 -17.87 17.13
C SER A 396 21.12 -17.61 16.08
N PHE A 397 21.80 -16.45 16.15
CA PHE A 397 22.89 -16.08 15.23
C PHE A 397 24.28 -16.39 15.75
N GLY A 398 24.42 -16.87 16.99
CA GLY A 398 25.71 -16.90 17.73
C GLY A 398 26.81 -17.80 17.17
N GLN A 399 26.48 -18.76 16.31
CA GLN A 399 27.46 -19.70 15.74
C GLN A 399 27.72 -19.51 14.24
N LEU A 400 27.12 -18.47 13.64
CA LEU A 400 27.24 -18.23 12.21
C LEU A 400 28.57 -17.53 11.88
N THR A 401 29.19 -17.93 10.79
CA THR A 401 30.27 -17.16 10.18
C THR A 401 29.72 -15.84 9.62
N PRO A 402 30.56 -14.83 9.41
CA PRO A 402 30.11 -13.55 8.82
C PRO A 402 29.33 -13.73 7.50
N SER A 403 29.75 -14.62 6.64
CA SER A 403 29.06 -14.90 5.36
C SER A 403 27.68 -15.54 5.55
N GLU A 404 27.56 -16.46 6.49
CA GLU A 404 26.30 -17.10 6.84
C GLU A 404 25.33 -16.10 7.50
N LEU A 405 25.85 -15.24 8.39
CA LEU A 405 25.06 -14.16 8.99
C LEU A 405 24.50 -13.21 7.93
N VAL A 406 25.32 -12.79 6.96
CA VAL A 406 24.84 -11.95 5.85
C VAL A 406 23.75 -12.66 5.05
N SER A 407 23.89 -13.97 4.82
CA SER A 407 22.88 -14.79 4.12
C SER A 407 21.55 -14.81 4.88
N ILE A 408 21.58 -14.97 6.21
CA ILE A 408 20.36 -14.93 7.04
C ILE A 408 19.77 -13.52 7.06
N VAL A 409 20.59 -12.48 7.26
CA VAL A 409 20.10 -11.09 7.28
C VAL A 409 19.42 -10.70 5.96
N SER A 410 19.89 -11.25 4.83
CA SER A 410 19.26 -11.00 3.53
C SER A 410 17.80 -11.46 3.46
N VAL A 411 17.40 -12.46 4.23
CA VAL A 411 16.01 -12.97 4.28
C VAL A 411 15.04 -11.91 4.82
N PHE A 412 15.48 -11.06 5.74
CA PHE A 412 14.63 -10.02 6.33
C PHE A 412 14.42 -8.80 5.41
N VAL A 413 15.26 -8.64 4.38
CA VAL A 413 15.23 -7.48 3.49
C VAL A 413 14.91 -7.84 2.03
N HIS A 414 14.88 -9.13 1.70
CA HIS A 414 14.62 -9.61 0.34
C HIS A 414 13.13 -9.93 0.15
N GLU A 415 12.51 -9.30 -0.82
CA GLU A 415 11.18 -9.66 -1.29
C GLU A 415 11.26 -10.58 -2.50
N SER A 416 10.76 -11.81 -2.36
CA SER A 416 10.73 -12.77 -3.47
C SER A 416 9.70 -12.32 -4.52
N ARG A 417 10.14 -12.26 -5.78
CA ARG A 417 9.27 -12.02 -6.94
C ARG A 417 8.76 -13.31 -7.60
N LYS A 418 9.17 -14.46 -7.07
CA LYS A 418 8.80 -15.78 -7.59
C LYS A 418 7.79 -16.42 -6.67
N GLU A 419 6.72 -16.96 -7.22
CA GLU A 419 5.69 -17.71 -6.48
C GLU A 419 6.14 -19.11 -6.03
N SER A 420 7.27 -19.60 -6.54
CA SER A 420 7.78 -20.92 -6.15
C SER A 420 8.48 -20.85 -4.79
N PRO A 421 8.20 -21.80 -3.87
CA PRO A 421 8.88 -21.85 -2.58
C PRO A 421 10.39 -21.98 -2.77
N PRO A 422 11.21 -21.21 -2.03
CA PRO A 422 12.65 -21.29 -2.12
C PRO A 422 13.15 -22.65 -1.59
N LYS A 423 14.24 -23.14 -2.17
CA LYS A 423 14.95 -24.28 -1.58
C LYS A 423 15.82 -23.76 -0.43
N LEU A 424 15.65 -24.32 0.75
CA LEU A 424 16.49 -23.99 1.89
C LEU A 424 17.92 -24.49 1.66
N PRO A 425 18.95 -23.69 1.96
CA PRO A 425 20.34 -24.10 1.92
C PRO A 425 20.60 -25.14 3.02
N ARG A 426 21.60 -26.03 2.84
CA ARG A 426 21.98 -27.04 3.82
C ARG A 426 23.00 -26.49 4.84
N GLY A 427 23.08 -27.09 6.03
CA GLY A 427 24.03 -26.74 7.07
C GLY A 427 23.47 -25.81 8.16
N GLN A 428 24.35 -25.09 8.86
CA GLN A 428 23.95 -24.19 9.97
C GLN A 428 22.91 -23.12 9.58
N VAL A 429 22.98 -22.65 8.36
CA VAL A 429 22.00 -21.70 7.81
C VAL A 429 20.59 -22.31 7.75
N GLU A 430 20.47 -23.62 7.45
CA GLU A 430 19.19 -24.33 7.44
C GLU A 430 18.55 -24.41 8.83
N GLU A 431 19.38 -24.68 9.86
CA GLU A 431 18.90 -24.74 11.26
C GLU A 431 18.36 -23.39 11.71
N VAL A 432 19.09 -22.30 11.44
CA VAL A 432 18.68 -20.94 11.80
C VAL A 432 17.42 -20.50 11.03
N LEU A 433 17.31 -20.86 9.74
CA LEU A 433 16.08 -20.59 8.96
C LEU A 433 14.89 -21.38 9.49
N SER A 434 15.10 -22.61 9.94
CA SER A 434 14.05 -23.44 10.55
C SER A 434 13.58 -22.84 11.88
N ASP A 435 14.51 -22.33 12.71
CA ASP A 435 14.18 -21.63 13.96
C ASP A 435 13.43 -20.31 13.67
N LEU A 436 13.85 -19.59 12.64
CA LEU A 436 13.18 -18.36 12.18
C LEU A 436 11.73 -18.64 11.76
N ILE A 437 11.48 -19.70 10.97
CA ILE A 437 10.12 -20.08 10.56
C ILE A 437 9.25 -20.40 11.77
N LYS A 438 9.78 -21.22 12.71
CA LYS A 438 9.05 -21.55 13.96
C LYS A 438 8.79 -20.32 14.84
N THR A 439 9.65 -19.33 14.80
CA THR A 439 9.49 -18.10 15.58
C THR A 439 8.48 -17.17 14.93
N TRP A 440 8.34 -17.23 13.61
CA TRP A 440 7.35 -16.50 12.83
C TRP A 440 5.92 -17.05 13.01
N GLU A 441 5.74 -18.38 13.04
CA GLU A 441 4.46 -19.07 13.32
C GLU A 441 3.98 -18.87 14.75
#